data_53956840142a874f960632157c7e104d
#
_entry.id   53956840142a874f960632157c7e104d
#
_cell.length_a   1.000
_cell.length_b   1.000
_cell.length_c   1.000
_cell.angle_alpha   90.00
_cell.angle_beta   90.00
_cell.angle_gamma   90.00
#
_symmetry.space_group_name_H-M   'P 1'
#
loop_
_entity.id
_entity.type
_entity.pdbx_description
1 polymer ?
#
loop_
_entity_poly.entity_id
_entity_poly.type
_entity_poly.pdbx_seq_one_letter_code
_entity_poly.pdbx_strand_id
1 'polypeptide(L)'
;MKKCKLLLWALALACSWILTGCRAANQIYSNMYIASIGFEHQEDEYTGYFFLPSSMSVGNTDSGSSDKSPSEIAVVRGKTIADVFNNLDLSTTLKMNLKHISSIVLHESILNEKDLQDLMEYVKSSNTFDYNFYIFTTKDEIQEIYQVKNPNEESVILTMLCEPISSAYAYTAANPPHFLNFCRDYYNGKVLSLSLIHISEPTRPLYIS
;
A
#
# COMPACT_ATOMS: atom_id res chain seq x y z
N MET A 1 -29.29 38.46 43.75
CA MET A 1 -28.06 37.63 43.79
C MET A 1 -28.30 36.12 43.60
N LYS A 2 -29.34 35.47 44.14
CA LYS A 2 -29.61 34.04 43.99
C LYS A 2 -29.95 33.63 42.55
N LYS A 3 -30.73 34.44 41.81
CA LYS A 3 -31.08 34.16 40.41
C LYS A 3 -29.91 34.20 39.44
N CYS A 4 -28.93 35.08 39.67
CA CYS A 4 -27.73 35.21 38.87
C CYS A 4 -26.80 33.99 39.03
N LYS A 5 -26.70 33.44 40.24
CA LYS A 5 -25.91 32.21 40.53
C LYS A 5 -26.56 30.99 39.85
N LEU A 6 -27.90 30.90 39.83
CA LEU A 6 -28.62 29.80 39.22
C LEU A 6 -28.44 29.80 37.68
N LEU A 7 -28.42 30.98 37.06
CA LEU A 7 -28.18 31.16 35.63
C LEU A 7 -26.74 30.76 35.24
N LEU A 8 -25.75 31.09 36.05
CA LEU A 8 -24.36 30.67 35.86
C LEU A 8 -24.17 29.16 35.95
N TRP A 9 -24.86 28.49 36.88
CA TRP A 9 -24.83 27.04 36.99
C TRP A 9 -25.50 26.34 35.78
N ALA A 10 -26.64 26.87 35.31
CA ALA A 10 -27.31 26.36 34.12
C ALA A 10 -26.45 26.52 32.84
N LEU A 11 -25.73 27.65 32.72
CA LEU A 11 -24.81 27.90 31.61
C LEU A 11 -23.60 26.95 31.64
N ALA A 12 -23.03 26.73 32.82
CA ALA A 12 -21.92 25.80 32.99
C ALA A 12 -22.32 24.36 32.66
N LEU A 13 -23.54 23.94 33.04
CA LEU A 13 -24.09 22.63 32.70
C LEU A 13 -24.36 22.48 31.17
N ALA A 14 -24.87 23.52 30.51
CA ALA A 14 -25.06 23.54 29.08
C ALA A 14 -23.72 23.48 28.30
N CYS A 15 -22.70 24.20 28.75
CA CYS A 15 -21.34 24.13 28.16
C CYS A 15 -20.69 22.76 28.33
N SER A 16 -20.89 22.05 29.45
CA SER A 16 -20.34 20.71 29.63
C SER A 16 -20.96 19.67 28.68
N TRP A 17 -22.20 19.85 28.26
CA TRP A 17 -22.86 18.98 27.27
C TRP A 17 -22.34 19.22 25.85
N ILE A 18 -21.90 20.43 25.52
CA ILE A 18 -21.34 20.77 24.21
C ILE A 18 -19.90 20.20 24.07
N LEU A 19 -19.17 20.07 25.17
CA LEU A 19 -17.80 19.55 25.20
C LEU A 19 -17.70 18.01 25.08
N THR A 20 -18.79 17.27 25.21
CA THR A 20 -18.80 15.80 25.04
C THR A 20 -18.90 15.33 23.58
N GLY A 21 -18.91 16.26 22.62
CA GLY A 21 -18.94 15.94 21.20
C GLY A 21 -17.54 15.63 20.64
N CYS A 22 -17.45 14.59 19.86
CA CYS A 22 -16.33 14.08 19.06
C CYS A 22 -15.52 12.96 19.69
N ARG A 23 -16.14 11.81 19.84
CA ARG A 23 -15.43 10.53 19.91
C ARG A 23 -15.66 9.69 18.66
N ALA A 24 -15.31 10.24 17.50
CA ALA A 24 -14.97 9.44 16.33
C ALA A 24 -13.45 9.42 16.17
N ALA A 25 -12.74 9.05 17.23
CA ALA A 25 -11.35 8.64 17.09
C ALA A 25 -11.41 7.32 16.28
N ASN A 26 -11.21 7.39 14.96
CA ASN A 26 -10.83 6.23 14.16
C ASN A 26 -9.62 5.65 14.88
N GLN A 27 -9.81 4.52 15.54
CA GLN A 27 -8.72 3.88 16.27
C GLN A 27 -7.72 3.47 15.21
N ILE A 28 -6.52 4.04 15.27
CA ILE A 28 -5.40 3.71 14.37
C ILE A 28 -5.15 2.20 14.34
N TYR A 29 -5.43 1.52 15.45
CA TYR A 29 -5.31 0.07 15.63
C TYR A 29 -6.33 -0.77 14.84
N SER A 30 -7.34 -0.17 14.23
CA SER A 30 -8.34 -0.89 13.44
C SER A 30 -8.09 -0.83 11.94
N ASN A 31 -6.98 -0.23 11.50
CA ASN A 31 -6.65 -0.09 10.10
C ASN A 31 -5.50 -1.01 9.70
N MET A 32 -5.66 -1.69 8.57
CA MET A 32 -4.60 -2.41 7.87
C MET A 32 -3.95 -1.46 6.86
N TYR A 33 -2.69 -1.13 7.07
CA TYR A 33 -1.95 -0.24 6.18
C TYR A 33 -1.17 -1.07 5.17
N ILE A 34 -1.44 -0.85 3.90
CA ILE A 34 -0.80 -1.53 2.78
C ILE A 34 0.20 -0.55 2.17
N ALA A 35 1.45 -0.96 2.04
CA ALA A 35 2.50 -0.13 1.47
C ALA A 35 2.69 -0.36 -0.03
N SER A 36 2.51 -1.60 -0.50
CA SER A 36 2.62 -1.96 -1.91
C SER A 36 1.61 -3.03 -2.27
N ILE A 37 1.15 -3.03 -3.52
CA ILE A 37 0.24 -4.04 -4.04
C ILE A 37 0.83 -4.61 -5.32
N GLY A 38 0.89 -5.95 -5.42
CA GLY A 38 1.25 -6.65 -6.63
C GLY A 38 0.04 -7.27 -7.30
N PHE A 39 0.01 -7.29 -8.63
CA PHE A 39 -1.04 -7.97 -9.39
C PHE A 39 -0.48 -8.87 -10.46
N GLU A 40 -1.04 -10.06 -10.57
CA GLU A 40 -0.84 -10.98 -11.69
C GLU A 40 -2.19 -11.54 -12.15
N HIS A 41 -2.26 -11.99 -13.41
CA HIS A 41 -3.44 -12.60 -14.00
C HIS A 41 -3.05 -13.93 -14.65
N GLN A 42 -3.59 -15.03 -14.11
CA GLN A 42 -3.34 -16.38 -14.59
C GLN A 42 -4.67 -17.16 -14.64
N GLU A 43 -4.88 -17.93 -15.70
CA GLU A 43 -6.01 -18.87 -15.82
C GLU A 43 -7.39 -18.25 -15.50
N ASP A 44 -7.68 -17.04 -16.02
CA ASP A 44 -8.91 -16.27 -15.76
C ASP A 44 -9.11 -15.85 -14.29
N GLU A 45 -8.06 -15.83 -13.48
CA GLU A 45 -8.09 -15.40 -12.09
C GLU A 45 -7.00 -14.34 -11.82
N TYR A 46 -7.38 -13.27 -11.14
CA TYR A 46 -6.45 -12.24 -10.67
C TYR A 46 -5.95 -12.62 -9.29
N THR A 47 -4.65 -12.53 -9.09
CA THR A 47 -4.02 -12.64 -7.77
C THR A 47 -3.47 -11.30 -7.34
N GLY A 48 -3.89 -10.84 -6.17
CA GLY A 48 -3.38 -9.65 -5.52
C GLY A 48 -2.45 -10.01 -4.36
N TYR A 49 -1.29 -9.38 -4.33
CA TYR A 49 -0.28 -9.49 -3.28
C TYR A 49 -0.22 -8.18 -2.52
N PHE A 50 -0.62 -8.18 -1.26
CA PHE A 50 -0.68 -6.98 -0.43
C PHE A 50 0.45 -7.00 0.58
N PHE A 51 1.38 -6.08 0.44
CA PHE A 51 2.54 -5.97 1.32
C PHE A 51 2.24 -5.08 2.52
N LEU A 52 2.36 -5.66 3.72
CA LEU A 52 2.16 -5.01 5.01
C LEU A 52 3.53 -4.86 5.70
N PRO A 53 4.04 -3.63 5.86
CA PRO A 53 5.31 -3.41 6.54
C PRO A 53 5.22 -3.72 8.04
N SER A 54 6.27 -4.31 8.60
CA SER A 54 6.34 -4.76 10.00
C SER A 54 6.09 -3.66 11.04
N SER A 55 6.40 -2.42 10.71
CA SER A 55 6.18 -1.27 11.62
C SER A 55 4.72 -0.86 11.76
N MET A 56 3.83 -1.42 10.94
CA MET A 56 2.40 -1.07 10.91
C MET A 56 1.49 -2.18 11.42
N SER A 57 1.99 -3.34 11.78
CA SER A 57 1.24 -4.37 12.52
C SER A 57 1.14 -3.99 14.01
N VAL A 58 0.67 -2.75 14.29
CA VAL A 58 0.52 -2.23 15.65
C VAL A 58 -0.77 -2.76 16.24
N GLY A 59 -0.70 -3.89 16.88
CA GLY A 59 -1.84 -4.46 17.59
C GLY A 59 -1.53 -5.16 18.90
N ASN A 60 -0.25 -5.42 19.21
CA ASN A 60 0.13 -6.10 20.46
C ASN A 60 1.33 -5.42 21.11
N THR A 61 1.09 -4.28 21.76
CA THR A 61 2.02 -3.71 22.75
C THR A 61 1.70 -4.24 24.14
N ASP A 62 1.99 -5.52 24.38
CA ASP A 62 2.23 -6.01 25.74
C ASP A 62 3.25 -7.13 25.64
N SER A 63 4.48 -6.75 25.64
CA SER A 63 5.65 -7.41 26.19
C SER A 63 6.92 -6.89 25.52
N GLY A 64 7.82 -6.37 26.33
CA GLY A 64 9.10 -5.77 25.97
C GLY A 64 10.11 -6.74 25.36
N SER A 65 9.79 -7.34 24.22
CA SER A 65 10.72 -8.05 23.35
C SER A 65 10.84 -7.25 22.04
N SER A 66 12.07 -6.91 21.71
CA SER A 66 12.49 -6.20 20.50
C SER A 66 12.37 -7.05 19.22
N ASP A 67 11.46 -7.99 19.17
CA ASP A 67 11.15 -8.74 17.95
C ASP A 67 10.22 -7.90 17.08
N LYS A 68 10.80 -7.19 16.12
CA LYS A 68 10.05 -6.58 15.01
C LYS A 68 9.26 -7.70 14.34
N SER A 69 7.93 -7.63 14.38
CA SER A 69 7.09 -8.55 13.61
C SER A 69 7.55 -8.54 12.15
N PRO A 70 7.72 -9.69 11.50
CA PRO A 70 8.14 -9.73 10.12
C PRO A 70 7.10 -9.02 9.24
N SER A 71 7.55 -8.43 8.14
CA SER A 71 6.63 -7.93 7.11
C SER A 71 5.76 -9.08 6.61
N GLU A 72 4.48 -8.83 6.44
CA GLU A 72 3.51 -9.83 5.98
C GLU A 72 3.07 -9.56 4.55
N ILE A 73 2.81 -10.63 3.81
CA ILE A 73 2.22 -10.57 2.47
C ILE A 73 0.89 -11.28 2.55
N ALA A 74 -0.21 -10.55 2.33
CA ALA A 74 -1.51 -11.15 2.15
C ALA A 74 -1.71 -11.46 0.66
N VAL A 75 -2.03 -12.70 0.33
CA VAL A 75 -2.29 -13.15 -1.04
C VAL A 75 -3.77 -13.44 -1.18
N VAL A 76 -4.42 -12.78 -2.13
CA VAL A 76 -5.87 -12.88 -2.35
C VAL A 76 -6.17 -13.05 -3.82
N ARG A 77 -7.13 -13.91 -4.13
CA ARG A 77 -7.56 -14.21 -5.50
C ARG A 77 -8.98 -13.74 -5.76
N GLY A 78 -9.26 -13.42 -7.02
CA GLY A 78 -10.59 -13.04 -7.47
C GLY A 78 -10.74 -13.09 -8.98
N LYS A 79 -11.98 -13.15 -9.46
CA LYS A 79 -12.27 -13.16 -10.89
C LYS A 79 -12.13 -11.79 -11.55
N THR A 80 -12.17 -10.75 -10.76
CA THR A 80 -11.98 -9.35 -11.16
C THR A 80 -11.05 -8.65 -10.19
N ILE A 81 -10.48 -7.52 -10.59
CA ILE A 81 -9.71 -6.65 -9.69
C ILE A 81 -10.55 -6.26 -8.45
N ALA A 82 -11.84 -5.94 -8.66
CA ALA A 82 -12.74 -5.59 -7.58
C ALA A 82 -12.94 -6.76 -6.59
N ASP A 83 -13.05 -8.00 -7.09
CA ASP A 83 -13.18 -9.18 -6.23
C ASP A 83 -11.95 -9.40 -5.36
N VAL A 84 -10.76 -9.14 -5.88
CA VAL A 84 -9.51 -9.25 -5.10
C VAL A 84 -9.56 -8.34 -3.87
N PHE A 85 -9.97 -7.08 -4.06
CA PHE A 85 -10.09 -6.14 -2.93
C PHE A 85 -11.24 -6.49 -1.98
N ASN A 86 -12.39 -6.90 -2.51
CA ASN A 86 -13.52 -7.33 -1.71
C ASN A 86 -13.19 -8.58 -0.87
N ASN A 87 -12.49 -9.54 -1.46
CA ASN A 87 -12.06 -10.75 -0.76
C ASN A 87 -11.03 -10.45 0.31
N LEU A 88 -10.14 -9.47 0.10
CA LEU A 88 -9.24 -9.01 1.15
C LEU A 88 -10.02 -8.38 2.31
N ASP A 89 -10.96 -7.49 2.03
CA ASP A 89 -11.78 -6.83 3.07
C ASP A 89 -12.60 -7.84 3.88
N LEU A 90 -13.11 -8.89 3.23
CA LEU A 90 -13.82 -9.99 3.88
C LEU A 90 -12.91 -10.93 4.68
N SER A 91 -11.62 -11.00 4.37
CA SER A 91 -10.66 -11.89 5.04
C SER A 91 -10.13 -11.34 6.36
N THR A 92 -10.37 -10.07 6.66
CA THR A 92 -9.86 -9.39 7.84
C THR A 92 -10.95 -8.61 8.57
N THR A 93 -10.76 -8.40 9.87
CA THR A 93 -11.60 -7.49 10.68
C THR A 93 -11.08 -6.06 10.67
N LEU A 94 -9.89 -5.84 10.10
CA LEU A 94 -9.26 -4.53 10.01
C LEU A 94 -9.77 -3.79 8.77
N LYS A 95 -9.93 -2.48 8.85
CA LYS A 95 -10.28 -1.66 7.69
C LYS A 95 -9.06 -1.46 6.82
N MET A 96 -9.18 -1.82 5.56
CA MET A 96 -8.15 -1.60 4.56
C MET A 96 -7.92 -0.10 4.33
N ASN A 97 -6.68 0.35 4.49
CA ASN A 97 -6.28 1.72 4.21
C ASN A 97 -5.28 1.76 3.05
N LEU A 98 -5.74 2.22 1.89
CA LEU A 98 -4.99 2.31 0.65
C LEU A 98 -4.45 3.73 0.36
N LYS A 99 -4.70 4.70 1.26
CA LYS A 99 -4.25 6.08 1.05
C LYS A 99 -2.73 6.25 1.12
N HIS A 100 -2.05 5.29 1.72
CA HIS A 100 -0.61 5.35 1.94
C HIS A 100 0.17 4.33 1.11
N ILE A 101 -0.47 3.78 0.07
CA ILE A 101 0.29 2.94 -0.85
C ILE A 101 1.34 3.78 -1.59
N SER A 102 2.52 3.23 -1.70
CA SER A 102 3.66 3.87 -2.36
C SER A 102 3.86 3.33 -3.77
N SER A 103 3.44 2.10 -4.03
CA SER A 103 3.64 1.47 -5.34
C SER A 103 2.59 0.40 -5.67
N ILE A 104 2.39 0.20 -6.99
CA ILE A 104 1.75 -0.98 -7.55
C ILE A 104 2.75 -1.67 -8.47
N VAL A 105 2.92 -2.98 -8.29
CA VAL A 105 3.78 -3.85 -9.10
C VAL A 105 2.89 -4.71 -10.00
N LEU A 106 3.08 -4.62 -11.31
CA LEU A 106 2.32 -5.33 -12.31
C LEU A 106 3.19 -6.44 -12.92
N HIS A 107 2.79 -7.69 -12.78
CA HIS A 107 3.40 -8.78 -13.52
C HIS A 107 3.07 -8.65 -15.01
N GLU A 108 3.94 -9.14 -15.91
CA GLU A 108 3.74 -9.02 -17.36
C GLU A 108 2.41 -9.62 -17.85
N SER A 109 1.84 -10.59 -17.13
CA SER A 109 0.56 -11.21 -17.45
C SER A 109 -0.63 -10.26 -17.43
N ILE A 110 -0.56 -9.17 -16.65
CA ILE A 110 -1.63 -8.17 -16.55
C ILE A 110 -1.43 -6.96 -17.49
N LEU A 111 -0.36 -6.94 -18.27
CA LEU A 111 -0.02 -5.81 -19.14
C LEU A 111 -0.81 -5.81 -20.47
N ASN A 112 -1.95 -6.47 -20.55
CA ASN A 112 -2.86 -6.37 -21.69
C ASN A 112 -3.83 -5.19 -21.52
N GLU A 113 -4.43 -4.75 -22.62
CA GLU A 113 -5.28 -3.55 -22.65
C GLU A 113 -6.48 -3.64 -21.69
N LYS A 114 -7.13 -4.81 -21.66
CA LYS A 114 -8.32 -5.02 -20.84
C LYS A 114 -7.99 -4.94 -19.34
N ASP A 115 -6.98 -5.68 -18.90
CA ASP A 115 -6.63 -5.76 -17.47
C ASP A 115 -6.09 -4.43 -16.95
N LEU A 116 -5.30 -3.70 -17.77
CA LEU A 116 -4.84 -2.36 -17.42
C LEU A 116 -6.00 -1.37 -17.32
N GLN A 117 -6.97 -1.45 -18.22
CA GLN A 117 -8.16 -0.62 -18.17
C GLN A 117 -8.98 -0.92 -16.91
N ASP A 118 -9.25 -2.20 -16.63
CA ASP A 118 -10.00 -2.64 -15.44
C ASP A 118 -9.33 -2.15 -14.15
N LEU A 119 -8.00 -2.25 -14.06
CA LEU A 119 -7.23 -1.74 -12.93
C LEU A 119 -7.34 -0.22 -12.77
N MET A 120 -7.13 0.52 -13.87
CA MET A 120 -7.21 1.98 -13.85
C MET A 120 -8.61 2.47 -13.49
N GLU A 121 -9.65 1.82 -14.00
CA GLU A 121 -11.05 2.15 -13.69
C GLU A 121 -11.37 1.86 -12.22
N TYR A 122 -10.93 0.72 -11.70
CA TYR A 122 -11.10 0.40 -10.29
C TYR A 122 -10.43 1.44 -9.38
N VAL A 123 -9.16 1.75 -9.63
CA VAL A 123 -8.42 2.75 -8.83
C VAL A 123 -9.08 4.12 -8.89
N LYS A 124 -9.55 4.56 -10.07
CA LYS A 124 -10.20 5.87 -10.24
C LYS A 124 -11.59 5.93 -9.63
N SER A 125 -12.37 4.85 -9.71
CA SER A 125 -13.72 4.79 -9.14
C SER A 125 -13.72 4.63 -7.62
N SER A 126 -12.66 4.01 -7.08
CA SER A 126 -12.47 3.80 -5.66
C SER A 126 -11.93 5.07 -5.00
N ASN A 127 -12.69 5.67 -4.12
CA ASN A 127 -12.29 6.87 -3.36
C ASN A 127 -11.33 6.54 -2.20
N THR A 128 -10.68 5.36 -2.24
CA THR A 128 -9.80 4.85 -1.19
C THR A 128 -8.32 5.08 -1.47
N PHE A 129 -7.96 5.37 -2.74
CA PHE A 129 -6.58 5.61 -3.15
C PHE A 129 -6.22 7.10 -3.12
N ASP A 130 -5.00 7.38 -2.68
CA ASP A 130 -4.30 8.62 -3.02
C ASP A 130 -3.45 8.32 -4.26
N TYR A 131 -3.65 9.04 -5.36
CA TYR A 131 -3.01 8.73 -6.67
C TYR A 131 -1.51 9.00 -6.73
N ASN A 132 -0.88 9.28 -5.61
CA ASN A 132 0.55 9.58 -5.51
C ASN A 132 1.40 8.33 -5.25
N PHE A 133 1.25 7.31 -6.07
CA PHE A 133 2.04 6.09 -6.02
C PHE A 133 2.70 5.78 -7.36
N TYR A 134 3.74 4.96 -7.32
CA TYR A 134 4.51 4.57 -8.49
C TYR A 134 3.98 3.27 -9.11
N ILE A 135 4.13 3.13 -10.43
CA ILE A 135 3.84 1.91 -11.17
C ILE A 135 5.13 1.25 -11.60
N PHE A 136 5.27 -0.02 -11.24
CA PHE A 136 6.37 -0.89 -11.64
C PHE A 136 5.85 -2.09 -12.42
N THR A 137 6.73 -2.70 -13.22
CA THR A 137 6.44 -3.97 -13.89
C THR A 137 7.50 -5.00 -13.56
N THR A 138 7.13 -6.27 -13.67
CA THR A 138 8.06 -7.38 -13.43
C THR A 138 7.73 -8.57 -14.34
N LYS A 139 8.75 -9.41 -14.59
CA LYS A 139 8.63 -10.75 -15.15
C LYS A 139 8.83 -11.83 -14.12
N ASP A 140 9.38 -11.44 -12.96
CA ASP A 140 9.64 -12.34 -11.86
C ASP A 140 8.36 -12.49 -11.01
N GLU A 141 8.25 -13.58 -10.28
CA GLU A 141 7.13 -13.83 -9.38
C GLU A 141 7.04 -12.71 -8.33
N ILE A 142 5.89 -12.08 -8.21
CA ILE A 142 5.66 -10.97 -7.28
C ILE A 142 5.94 -11.39 -5.84
N GLN A 143 5.60 -12.62 -5.50
CA GLN A 143 5.86 -13.15 -4.15
C GLN A 143 7.35 -13.18 -3.83
N GLU A 144 8.21 -13.57 -4.78
CA GLU A 144 9.66 -13.57 -4.61
C GLU A 144 10.19 -12.15 -4.41
N ILE A 145 9.71 -11.18 -5.22
CA ILE A 145 10.06 -9.77 -5.08
C ILE A 145 9.78 -9.29 -3.65
N TYR A 146 8.61 -9.61 -3.13
CA TYR A 146 8.20 -9.16 -1.79
C TYR A 146 8.92 -9.88 -0.64
N GLN A 147 9.56 -11.01 -0.89
CA GLN A 147 10.33 -11.76 0.10
C GLN A 147 11.82 -11.42 0.11
N VAL A 148 12.32 -10.65 -0.86
CA VAL A 148 13.75 -10.28 -0.90
C VAL A 148 14.12 -9.47 0.33
N LYS A 149 15.09 -9.97 1.09
CA LYS A 149 15.64 -9.31 2.26
C LYS A 149 17.04 -8.78 1.95
N ASN A 150 17.31 -7.56 2.41
CA ASN A 150 18.67 -7.02 2.39
C ASN A 150 19.50 -7.69 3.52
N PRO A 151 20.84 -7.81 3.39
CA PRO A 151 21.71 -8.27 4.48
C PRO A 151 21.53 -7.56 5.82
N ASN A 152 20.97 -6.35 5.82
CA ASN A 152 20.64 -5.58 7.01
C ASN A 152 19.23 -5.85 7.58
N GLU A 153 18.56 -6.93 7.13
CA GLU A 153 17.19 -7.31 7.51
C GLU A 153 16.09 -6.28 7.16
N GLU A 154 16.44 -5.18 6.51
CA GLU A 154 15.45 -4.25 5.99
C GLU A 154 14.86 -4.81 4.69
N SER A 155 13.53 -4.73 4.56
CA SER A 155 12.87 -5.12 3.34
C SER A 155 13.36 -4.23 2.19
N VAL A 156 13.98 -4.84 1.18
CA VAL A 156 14.41 -4.16 -0.05
C VAL A 156 13.24 -3.40 -0.68
N ILE A 157 12.03 -3.91 -0.51
CA ILE A 157 10.80 -3.34 -1.03
C ILE A 157 10.50 -1.97 -0.44
N LEU A 158 10.69 -1.79 0.88
CA LEU A 158 10.48 -0.48 1.50
C LEU A 158 11.36 0.58 0.86
N THR A 159 12.62 0.24 0.58
CA THR A 159 13.56 1.20 -0.01
C THR A 159 13.35 1.40 -1.50
N MET A 160 13.07 0.32 -2.25
CA MET A 160 13.01 0.36 -3.72
C MET A 160 11.64 0.76 -4.25
N LEU A 161 10.58 0.28 -3.65
CA LEU A 161 9.20 0.48 -4.11
C LEU A 161 8.52 1.66 -3.43
N CYS A 162 8.89 1.96 -2.18
CA CYS A 162 8.25 3.04 -1.43
C CYS A 162 9.00 4.37 -1.57
N GLU A 163 10.32 4.34 -1.77
CA GLU A 163 11.15 5.54 -1.91
C GLU A 163 12.13 5.41 -3.09
N PRO A 164 11.65 5.23 -4.33
CA PRO A 164 12.52 4.95 -5.49
C PRO A 164 13.52 6.07 -5.79
N ILE A 165 13.26 7.30 -5.36
CA ILE A 165 14.12 8.46 -5.60
C ILE A 165 15.33 8.49 -4.64
N SER A 166 15.19 7.95 -3.43
CA SER A 166 16.26 7.93 -2.42
C SER A 166 17.21 6.74 -2.59
N SER A 167 16.80 5.73 -3.33
CA SER A 167 17.58 4.52 -3.57
C SER A 167 18.56 4.70 -4.75
N ALA A 168 19.60 3.87 -4.80
CA ALA A 168 20.60 3.85 -5.88
C ALA A 168 20.01 3.64 -7.30
N TYR A 169 18.69 3.42 -7.42
CA TYR A 169 17.94 3.37 -8.66
C TYR A 169 17.94 4.68 -9.44
N ALA A 170 18.20 5.81 -8.80
CA ALA A 170 18.33 7.10 -9.48
C ALA A 170 19.42 7.09 -10.57
N TYR A 171 20.24 6.05 -10.62
CA TYR A 171 21.41 6.00 -11.52
C TYR A 171 21.27 5.03 -12.70
N THR A 172 20.27 4.14 -12.76
CA THR A 172 20.28 3.05 -13.74
C THR A 172 19.01 2.81 -14.53
N ALA A 173 17.86 3.35 -14.13
CA ALA A 173 16.60 3.13 -14.83
C ALA A 173 15.80 4.42 -14.99
N ALA A 174 14.95 4.45 -16.01
CA ALA A 174 13.94 5.50 -16.13
C ALA A 174 13.12 5.57 -14.83
N ASN A 175 12.96 6.77 -14.27
CA ASN A 175 12.15 6.96 -13.07
C ASN A 175 10.76 6.33 -13.28
N PRO A 176 10.30 5.49 -12.32
CA PRO A 176 8.99 4.88 -12.45
C PRO A 176 7.92 5.97 -12.56
N PRO A 177 6.94 5.81 -13.44
CA PRO A 177 5.88 6.79 -13.57
C PRO A 177 4.97 6.76 -12.35
N HIS A 178 4.53 7.93 -11.90
CA HIS A 178 3.37 8.01 -11.01
C HIS A 178 2.10 7.58 -11.74
N PHE A 179 1.14 7.05 -11.00
CA PHE A 179 -0.12 6.54 -11.54
C PHE A 179 -0.83 7.51 -12.50
N LEU A 180 -0.91 8.78 -12.16
CA LEU A 180 -1.56 9.78 -13.04
C LEU A 180 -0.81 9.97 -14.36
N ASN A 181 0.53 9.95 -14.34
CA ASN A 181 1.33 10.04 -15.56
C ASN A 181 1.19 8.78 -16.41
N PHE A 182 1.18 7.61 -15.76
CA PHE A 182 0.91 6.32 -16.40
C PHE A 182 -0.45 6.34 -17.13
N CYS A 183 -1.53 6.73 -16.45
CA CYS A 183 -2.86 6.85 -17.05
C CYS A 183 -2.87 7.82 -18.23
N ARG A 184 -2.26 9.00 -18.06
CA ARG A 184 -2.18 10.02 -19.14
C ARG A 184 -1.48 9.48 -20.38
N ASP A 185 -0.35 8.79 -20.20
CA ASP A 185 0.44 8.28 -21.32
C ASP A 185 -0.25 7.09 -21.99
N TYR A 186 -0.94 6.23 -21.21
CA TYR A 186 -1.78 5.15 -21.73
C TYR A 186 -2.91 5.69 -22.63
N TYR A 187 -3.72 6.64 -22.14
CA TYR A 187 -4.84 7.20 -22.92
C TYR A 187 -4.39 8.04 -24.12
N ASN A 188 -3.17 8.56 -24.10
CA ASN A 188 -2.61 9.27 -25.25
C ASN A 188 -1.95 8.34 -26.29
N GLY A 189 -2.00 7.03 -26.09
CA GLY A 189 -1.38 6.04 -26.99
C GLY A 189 0.14 6.12 -27.03
N LYS A 190 0.77 6.70 -26.02
CA LYS A 190 2.22 6.75 -25.92
C LYS A 190 2.76 5.39 -25.49
N VAL A 191 3.99 5.07 -25.91
CA VAL A 191 4.72 3.94 -25.39
C VAL A 191 4.88 4.14 -23.88
N LEU A 192 4.32 3.19 -23.10
CA LEU A 192 4.42 3.22 -21.65
C LEU A 192 5.87 3.00 -21.24
N SER A 193 6.50 4.04 -20.69
CA SER A 193 7.81 3.89 -20.05
C SER A 193 7.58 3.29 -18.66
N LEU A 194 7.62 1.96 -18.57
CA LEU A 194 7.46 1.24 -17.32
C LEU A 194 8.85 0.88 -16.77
N SER A 195 9.04 1.07 -15.48
CA SER A 195 10.25 0.64 -14.80
C SER A 195 10.16 -0.85 -14.51
N LEU A 196 11.05 -1.63 -15.12
CA LEU A 196 11.13 -3.07 -14.92
C LEU A 196 11.92 -3.35 -13.64
N ILE A 197 11.33 -4.10 -12.73
CA ILE A 197 12.01 -4.65 -11.56
C ILE A 197 12.47 -6.06 -11.91
N HIS A 198 13.75 -6.32 -11.67
CA HIS A 198 14.36 -7.63 -11.81
C HIS A 198 15.02 -8.01 -10.47
N ILE A 199 14.75 -9.21 -10.00
CA ILE A 199 15.56 -9.82 -8.95
C ILE A 199 16.82 -10.36 -9.64
N SER A 200 17.88 -9.54 -9.75
CA SER A 200 19.17 -10.09 -10.08
C SER A 200 19.67 -10.89 -8.88
N GLU A 201 20.04 -12.17 -9.11
CA GLU A 201 20.76 -12.94 -8.10
C GLU A 201 21.90 -12.09 -7.54
N PRO A 202 22.13 -12.10 -6.21
CA PRO A 202 23.23 -11.36 -5.61
C PRO A 202 24.51 -11.83 -6.28
N THR A 203 25.09 -10.97 -7.09
CA THR A 203 26.40 -11.21 -7.69
C THR A 203 27.33 -11.59 -6.55
N ARG A 204 27.85 -12.83 -6.58
CA ARG A 204 28.87 -13.28 -5.64
C ARG A 204 29.93 -12.20 -5.54
N PRO A 205 30.31 -11.76 -4.33
CA PRO A 205 31.41 -10.82 -4.20
C PRO A 205 32.63 -11.43 -4.89
N LEU A 206 33.13 -10.76 -5.91
CA LEU A 206 34.41 -11.06 -6.50
C LEU A 206 35.46 -10.88 -5.38
N TYR A 207 35.90 -11.99 -4.81
CA TYR A 207 37.10 -11.98 -3.99
C TYR A 207 38.24 -11.57 -4.89
N ILE A 208 38.70 -10.33 -4.76
CA ILE A 208 39.94 -9.88 -5.31
C ILE A 208 41.01 -10.52 -4.41
N SER A 209 41.66 -11.55 -4.93
CA SER A 209 42.88 -12.17 -4.36
C SER A 209 44.09 -11.29 -4.57
#